data_b647037fd3b26ecd4333ea213e47f4c6
#
_entry.id   b647037fd3b26ecd4333ea213e47f4c6
#
_cell.length_a   1.000
_cell.length_b   1.000
_cell.length_c   1.000
_cell.angle_alpha   90.00
_cell.angle_beta   90.00
_cell.angle_gamma   90.00
#
_symmetry.space_group_name_H-M   'P 1'
#
loop_
_entity.id
_entity.type
_entity.pdbx_description
1 polymer ?
#
loop_
_entity_poly.entity_id
_entity_poly.type
_entity_poly.pdbx_seq_one_letter_code
_entity_poly.pdbx_strand_id
1 'polypeptide(L)'
;MSIKKGATALAVGSLICIALSGLRSPAVARQQEKKAHTAAAPISKAVAILLPTKGNKVQGRVTFTQTDGTMHVHAEIYGLAPGDHGFHIHEFGVWSEDGMAAGGHYNPTHEMHAGIDTPKRHIGDLGNITANANGKAVVDLDDPSLSFHGPTSIIGRGVVVHEKADDFKTQPTGNAGGRVAVGVIGVAKP
;
A
#
# COMPACT_ATOMS: atom_id res chain seq x y z
N MET A 1 -80.24 35.37 -29.90
CA MET A 1 -80.25 36.45 -30.93
C MET A 1 -78.82 36.67 -31.41
N SER A 2 -78.66 36.34 -32.70
CA SER A 2 -77.67 36.82 -33.69
C SER A 2 -76.17 36.62 -33.41
N ILE A 3 -75.66 35.68 -34.02
CA ILE A 3 -74.62 35.41 -35.04
C ILE A 3 -73.74 36.62 -35.39
N LYS A 4 -72.44 36.46 -35.38
CA LYS A 4 -71.59 36.81 -36.54
C LYS A 4 -70.26 36.01 -36.50
N LYS A 5 -70.00 35.37 -37.63
CA LYS A 5 -68.79 34.65 -38.03
C LYS A 5 -67.67 35.64 -38.36
N GLY A 6 -66.43 35.22 -38.08
CA GLY A 6 -65.26 35.90 -38.60
C GLY A 6 -64.14 34.87 -38.75
N ALA A 7 -63.91 34.47 -39.99
CA ALA A 7 -62.80 33.61 -40.40
C ALA A 7 -61.53 34.45 -40.58
N THR A 8 -60.44 34.03 -40.12
CA THR A 8 -59.15 34.59 -40.56
C THR A 8 -58.06 33.46 -40.62
N ALA A 9 -57.31 33.51 -41.68
CA ALA A 9 -56.46 32.56 -42.34
C ALA A 9 -55.31 31.95 -41.53
N LEU A 10 -55.04 30.72 -41.89
CA LEU A 10 -53.79 30.01 -41.61
C LEU A 10 -52.58 30.69 -42.27
N ALA A 11 -51.57 31.00 -41.52
CA ALA A 11 -50.20 31.22 -42.01
C ALA A 11 -49.31 30.04 -41.60
N VAL A 12 -48.94 29.19 -42.58
CA VAL A 12 -48.01 28.14 -42.43
C VAL A 12 -46.59 28.73 -42.47
N GLY A 13 -45.96 28.82 -41.33
CA GLY A 13 -44.52 29.16 -41.22
C GLY A 13 -43.68 27.93 -41.19
N SER A 14 -43.03 27.60 -42.32
CA SER A 14 -41.99 26.55 -42.37
C SER A 14 -40.75 26.95 -41.57
N LEU A 15 -40.57 26.31 -40.43
CA LEU A 15 -39.28 26.38 -39.70
C LEU A 15 -38.30 25.44 -40.36
N ILE A 16 -37.32 26.01 -41.08
CA ILE A 16 -36.15 25.26 -41.58
C ILE A 16 -35.21 25.10 -40.39
N CYS A 17 -35.19 23.89 -39.79
CA CYS A 17 -34.13 23.51 -38.88
C CYS A 17 -32.82 23.26 -39.66
N ILE A 18 -31.92 24.24 -39.63
CA ILE A 18 -30.55 24.04 -40.09
C ILE A 18 -29.80 23.19 -39.01
N ALA A 19 -29.66 21.89 -39.30
CA ALA A 19 -28.78 21.05 -38.53
C ALA A 19 -27.32 21.49 -38.75
N LEU A 20 -26.74 22.22 -37.80
CA LEU A 20 -25.29 22.41 -37.72
C LEU A 20 -24.64 21.06 -37.36
N SER A 21 -24.34 20.27 -38.37
CA SER A 21 -23.39 19.17 -38.21
C SER A 21 -22.00 19.75 -37.98
N GLY A 22 -21.62 19.91 -36.71
CA GLY A 22 -20.28 20.30 -36.31
C GLY A 22 -19.26 19.28 -36.77
N LEU A 23 -18.61 19.56 -37.88
CA LEU A 23 -17.41 18.86 -38.35
C LEU A 23 -16.32 19.07 -37.28
N ARG A 24 -16.17 18.11 -36.36
CA ARG A 24 -15.01 18.09 -35.46
C ARG A 24 -13.75 17.85 -36.30
N SER A 25 -12.87 18.86 -36.29
CA SER A 25 -11.58 18.77 -36.95
C SER A 25 -10.82 17.51 -36.55
N PRO A 26 -10.27 16.75 -37.52
CA PRO A 26 -9.54 15.51 -37.24
C PRO A 26 -8.30 15.73 -36.34
N ALA A 27 -7.82 16.95 -36.20
CA ALA A 27 -6.73 17.33 -35.31
C ALA A 27 -7.12 17.21 -33.80
N VAL A 28 -8.38 17.45 -33.43
CA VAL A 28 -8.83 17.35 -32.03
C VAL A 28 -8.99 15.88 -31.62
N ALA A 29 -9.43 15.01 -32.53
CA ALA A 29 -9.53 13.56 -32.27
C ALA A 29 -8.13 12.95 -32.06
N ARG A 30 -7.11 13.40 -32.82
CA ARG A 30 -5.74 12.91 -32.70
C ARG A 30 -5.03 13.33 -31.42
N GLN A 31 -5.44 14.44 -30.78
CA GLN A 31 -4.91 14.86 -29.47
C GLN A 31 -5.54 14.11 -28.29
N GLN A 32 -6.75 13.58 -28.44
CA GLN A 32 -7.38 12.75 -27.41
C GLN A 32 -6.81 11.30 -27.39
N GLU A 33 -6.40 10.78 -28.55
CA GLU A 33 -5.75 9.45 -28.60
C GLU A 33 -4.32 9.45 -28.03
N LYS A 34 -3.59 10.59 -28.03
CA LYS A 34 -2.26 10.71 -27.43
C LYS A 34 -2.24 10.78 -25.90
N LYS A 35 -3.40 10.82 -25.24
CA LYS A 35 -3.57 10.78 -23.80
C LYS A 35 -4.10 9.42 -23.28
N ALA A 36 -3.93 8.35 -24.04
CA ALA A 36 -3.94 7.03 -23.46
C ALA A 36 -2.72 6.96 -22.54
N HIS A 37 -2.91 7.27 -21.28
CA HIS A 37 -1.98 7.02 -20.19
C HIS A 37 -1.66 5.53 -20.29
N THR A 38 -0.48 5.18 -20.77
CA THR A 38 0.01 3.82 -20.62
C THR A 38 -0.01 3.55 -19.12
N ALA A 39 -0.95 2.72 -18.68
CA ALA A 39 -1.01 2.32 -17.27
C ALA A 39 0.39 1.83 -16.89
N ALA A 40 0.96 2.40 -15.84
CA ALA A 40 2.24 1.94 -15.32
C ALA A 40 2.15 0.42 -15.10
N ALA A 41 3.21 -0.30 -15.43
CA ALA A 41 3.26 -1.73 -15.16
C ALA A 41 2.95 -1.97 -13.68
N PRO A 42 2.18 -3.01 -13.35
CA PRO A 42 1.84 -3.31 -11.96
C PRO A 42 3.13 -3.51 -11.14
N ILE A 43 3.13 -2.98 -9.92
CA ILE A 43 4.24 -3.18 -8.99
C ILE A 43 4.25 -4.67 -8.63
N SER A 44 5.36 -5.35 -8.94
CA SER A 44 5.57 -6.76 -8.59
C SER A 44 6.63 -6.95 -7.51
N LYS A 45 7.43 -5.90 -7.22
CA LYS A 45 8.53 -5.97 -6.26
C LYS A 45 8.73 -4.66 -5.50
N ALA A 46 9.01 -4.76 -4.21
CA ALA A 46 9.41 -3.65 -3.36
C ALA A 46 10.54 -4.09 -2.42
N VAL A 47 11.27 -3.11 -1.89
CA VAL A 47 12.40 -3.34 -0.98
C VAL A 47 12.34 -2.33 0.15
N ALA A 48 12.67 -2.78 1.37
CA ALA A 48 13.01 -1.91 2.49
C ALA A 48 14.46 -2.17 2.90
N ILE A 49 15.27 -1.12 2.94
CA ILE A 49 16.60 -1.17 3.53
C ILE A 49 16.46 -0.77 5.01
N LEU A 50 16.76 -1.68 5.88
CA LEU A 50 16.71 -1.47 7.32
C LEU A 50 17.95 -0.72 7.77
N LEU A 51 17.74 0.41 8.43
CA LEU A 51 18.77 1.23 9.04
C LEU A 51 18.63 1.18 10.56
N PRO A 52 19.74 1.15 11.30
CA PRO A 52 19.70 1.10 12.76
C PRO A 52 19.08 2.38 13.34
N THR A 53 18.30 2.23 14.39
CA THR A 53 17.89 3.33 15.26
C THR A 53 19.04 3.74 16.17
N LYS A 54 18.87 4.85 16.89
CA LYS A 54 19.93 5.41 17.75
C LYS A 54 20.45 4.38 18.77
N GLY A 55 21.75 4.19 18.79
CA GLY A 55 22.44 3.28 19.70
C GLY A 55 22.40 1.80 19.26
N ASN A 56 21.70 1.46 18.20
CA ASN A 56 21.61 0.11 17.65
C ASN A 56 22.57 -0.11 16.48
N LYS A 57 22.75 -1.39 16.08
CA LYS A 57 23.60 -1.81 14.96
C LYS A 57 22.86 -2.68 13.95
N VAL A 58 21.57 -2.87 14.16
CA VAL A 58 20.73 -3.76 13.35
C VAL A 58 20.51 -3.15 11.98
N GLN A 59 20.84 -3.91 10.95
CA GLN A 59 20.68 -3.50 9.55
C GLN A 59 20.30 -4.70 8.68
N GLY A 60 19.72 -4.44 7.52
CA GLY A 60 19.34 -5.53 6.64
C GLY A 60 18.57 -5.06 5.42
N ARG A 61 18.05 -6.05 4.71
CA ARG A 61 17.17 -5.84 3.57
C ARG A 61 15.95 -6.73 3.72
N VAL A 62 14.80 -6.16 3.42
CA VAL A 62 13.54 -6.89 3.26
C VAL A 62 13.09 -6.73 1.82
N THR A 63 12.83 -7.82 1.13
CA THR A 63 12.32 -7.85 -0.24
C THR A 63 10.90 -8.41 -0.22
N PHE A 64 10.01 -7.71 -0.87
CA PHE A 64 8.62 -8.10 -1.07
C PHE A 64 8.43 -8.41 -2.54
N THR A 65 7.90 -9.59 -2.86
CA THR A 65 7.62 -9.99 -4.24
C THR A 65 6.20 -10.51 -4.31
N GLN A 66 5.37 -9.91 -5.16
CA GLN A 66 3.98 -10.34 -5.34
C GLN A 66 3.89 -11.32 -6.50
N THR A 67 3.41 -12.53 -6.22
CA THR A 67 3.20 -13.59 -7.21
C THR A 67 1.85 -14.24 -6.94
N ASP A 68 1.02 -14.33 -7.98
CA ASP A 68 -0.29 -15.02 -7.94
C ASP A 68 -1.20 -14.61 -6.76
N GLY A 69 -1.17 -13.32 -6.41
CA GLY A 69 -2.00 -12.76 -5.33
C GLY A 69 -1.42 -12.92 -3.92
N THR A 70 -0.28 -13.59 -3.76
CA THR A 70 0.41 -13.77 -2.49
C THR A 70 1.67 -12.91 -2.44
N MET A 71 1.97 -12.32 -1.28
CA MET A 71 3.20 -11.59 -1.04
C MET A 71 4.24 -12.52 -0.43
N HIS A 72 5.30 -12.79 -1.16
CA HIS A 72 6.50 -13.43 -0.61
C HIS A 72 7.41 -12.37 0.03
N VAL A 73 7.74 -12.56 1.29
CA VAL A 73 8.62 -11.68 2.07
C VAL A 73 9.92 -12.41 2.38
N HIS A 74 11.02 -11.95 1.80
CA HIS A 74 12.36 -12.43 2.09
C HIS A 74 13.17 -11.35 2.80
N ALA A 75 13.81 -11.68 3.93
CA ALA A 75 14.67 -10.73 4.62
C ALA A 75 15.97 -11.37 5.09
N GLU A 76 17.06 -10.58 5.03
CA GLU A 76 18.31 -10.85 5.70
C GLU A 76 18.66 -9.69 6.62
N ILE A 77 18.79 -9.97 7.92
CA ILE A 77 18.98 -8.97 8.97
C ILE A 77 20.19 -9.37 9.82
N TYR A 78 20.99 -8.38 10.16
CA TYR A 78 22.26 -8.55 10.86
C TYR A 78 22.37 -7.62 12.06
N GLY A 79 23.19 -7.97 13.03
CA GLY A 79 23.48 -7.15 14.21
C GLY A 79 22.44 -7.27 15.33
N LEU A 80 21.56 -8.26 15.26
CA LEU A 80 20.60 -8.59 16.31
C LEU A 80 21.27 -9.27 17.50
N ALA A 81 20.66 -9.17 18.68
CA ALA A 81 20.97 -10.12 19.76
C ALA A 81 20.48 -11.53 19.35
N PRO A 82 21.13 -12.61 19.80
CA PRO A 82 20.59 -13.95 19.56
C PRO A 82 19.21 -14.13 20.20
N GLY A 83 18.27 -14.78 19.48
CA GLY A 83 16.92 -15.03 19.95
C GLY A 83 15.85 -14.38 19.07
N ASP A 84 14.63 -14.29 19.59
CA ASP A 84 13.46 -13.81 18.84
C ASP A 84 13.28 -12.32 18.95
N HIS A 85 12.83 -11.73 17.85
CA HIS A 85 12.59 -10.30 17.69
C HIS A 85 11.29 -10.06 16.93
N GLY A 86 10.40 -9.18 17.44
CA GLY A 86 9.21 -8.77 16.72
C GLY A 86 9.58 -8.13 15.38
N PHE A 87 8.83 -8.51 14.34
CA PHE A 87 9.03 -8.06 12.97
C PHE A 87 7.69 -7.64 12.38
N HIS A 88 7.54 -6.33 12.12
CA HIS A 88 6.24 -5.78 11.76
C HIS A 88 6.32 -4.73 10.66
N ILE A 89 5.20 -4.56 9.93
CA ILE A 89 4.98 -3.39 9.10
C ILE A 89 4.23 -2.34 9.93
N HIS A 90 4.75 -1.13 9.98
CA HIS A 90 4.20 0.02 10.71
C HIS A 90 3.47 0.98 9.77
N GLU A 91 2.60 1.85 10.35
CA GLU A 91 1.70 2.74 9.60
C GLU A 91 2.42 3.70 8.65
N PHE A 92 3.59 4.23 9.06
CA PHE A 92 4.27 5.28 8.31
C PHE A 92 5.67 4.88 7.91
N GLY A 93 6.02 5.14 6.64
CA GLY A 93 7.37 4.96 6.11
C GLY A 93 8.26 6.14 6.47
N VAL A 94 8.37 6.44 7.75
CA VAL A 94 9.19 7.54 8.25
C VAL A 94 10.27 6.97 9.14
N TRP A 95 11.53 7.21 8.74
CA TRP A 95 12.68 6.91 9.57
C TRP A 95 12.96 8.11 10.50
N SER A 96 13.19 7.80 11.78
CA SER A 96 13.72 8.75 12.76
C SER A 96 14.76 8.05 13.63
N GLU A 97 15.59 8.78 14.37
CA GLU A 97 16.67 8.20 15.16
C GLU A 97 16.24 7.09 16.14
N ASP A 98 14.99 7.16 16.61
CA ASP A 98 14.41 6.19 17.54
C ASP A 98 13.33 5.31 16.89
N GLY A 99 12.98 5.56 15.63
CA GLY A 99 11.96 4.83 14.88
C GLY A 99 10.52 5.15 15.26
N MET A 100 10.24 5.99 16.23
CA MET A 100 8.88 6.26 16.75
C MET A 100 7.97 6.93 15.71
N ALA A 101 8.56 7.68 14.78
CA ALA A 101 7.79 8.31 13.70
C ALA A 101 7.10 7.30 12.75
N ALA A 102 7.45 6.02 12.78
CA ALA A 102 6.76 4.99 12.00
C ALA A 102 5.33 4.66 12.51
N GLY A 103 4.91 5.21 13.66
CA GLY A 103 3.56 4.97 14.20
C GLY A 103 3.40 3.60 14.84
N GLY A 104 2.18 3.09 14.90
CA GLY A 104 1.82 1.74 15.36
C GLY A 104 1.95 0.69 14.26
N HIS A 105 1.52 -0.55 14.53
CA HIS A 105 1.42 -1.58 13.50
C HIS A 105 0.41 -1.16 12.43
N TYR A 106 0.70 -1.48 11.17
CA TYR A 106 -0.20 -1.19 10.06
C TYR A 106 -1.48 -2.01 10.17
N ASN A 107 -2.58 -1.35 10.52
CA ASN A 107 -3.86 -1.97 10.84
C ASN A 107 -5.05 -1.28 10.14
N PRO A 108 -5.15 -1.34 8.80
CA PRO A 108 -6.25 -0.71 8.07
C PRO A 108 -7.59 -1.41 8.28
N THR A 109 -7.60 -2.61 8.83
CA THR A 109 -8.78 -3.44 9.07
C THR A 109 -9.32 -3.33 10.49
N HIS A 110 -8.63 -2.60 11.40
CA HIS A 110 -9.01 -2.39 12.80
C HIS A 110 -9.17 -3.69 13.60
N GLU A 111 -8.38 -4.71 13.27
CA GLU A 111 -8.32 -5.97 14.01
C GLU A 111 -7.44 -5.85 15.27
N MET A 112 -7.49 -6.85 16.13
CA MET A 112 -6.60 -6.95 17.28
C MET A 112 -5.21 -7.44 16.84
N HIS A 113 -4.16 -7.04 17.58
CA HIS A 113 -2.83 -7.62 17.40
C HIS A 113 -2.82 -9.12 17.68
N ALA A 114 -2.17 -9.90 16.82
CA ALA A 114 -2.01 -11.35 16.99
C ALA A 114 -0.83 -11.89 16.16
N GLY A 115 -0.51 -13.19 16.34
CA GLY A 115 0.51 -13.88 15.55
C GLY A 115 0.11 -14.06 14.09
N ILE A 116 1.11 -14.25 13.22
CA ILE A 116 0.94 -14.34 11.75
C ILE A 116 -0.04 -15.44 11.31
N ASP A 117 -0.13 -16.53 12.07
CA ASP A 117 -1.04 -17.65 11.78
C ASP A 117 -2.51 -17.35 12.12
N THR A 118 -2.78 -16.21 12.75
CA THR A 118 -4.13 -15.79 13.11
C THR A 118 -4.79 -15.07 11.94
N PRO A 119 -5.93 -15.56 11.40
CA PRO A 119 -6.57 -14.96 10.23
C PRO A 119 -7.02 -13.50 10.44
N LYS A 120 -7.40 -13.16 11.68
CA LYS A 120 -7.76 -11.80 12.08
C LYS A 120 -6.64 -11.21 12.93
N ARG A 121 -5.83 -10.36 12.32
CA ARG A 121 -4.71 -9.67 12.94
C ARG A 121 -4.49 -8.33 12.25
N HIS A 122 -3.55 -7.52 12.74
CA HIS A 122 -3.08 -6.39 11.95
C HIS A 122 -2.46 -6.90 10.65
N ILE A 123 -2.67 -6.19 9.57
CA ILE A 123 -2.00 -6.49 8.29
C ILE A 123 -0.46 -6.43 8.45
N GLY A 124 0.02 -5.61 9.37
CA GLY A 124 1.44 -5.46 9.66
C GLY A 124 2.06 -6.51 10.60
N ASP A 125 1.27 -7.45 11.15
CA ASP A 125 1.79 -8.46 12.09
C ASP A 125 2.47 -9.60 11.33
N LEU A 126 3.80 -9.50 11.13
CA LEU A 126 4.60 -10.52 10.44
C LEU A 126 5.22 -11.55 11.42
N GLY A 127 4.98 -11.38 12.72
CA GLY A 127 5.42 -12.31 13.76
C GLY A 127 6.81 -12.02 14.29
N ASN A 128 7.55 -13.08 14.63
CA ASN A 128 8.92 -13.02 15.11
C ASN A 128 9.91 -13.51 14.07
N ILE A 129 11.12 -12.94 14.11
CA ILE A 129 12.29 -13.45 13.42
C ILE A 129 13.29 -13.96 14.46
N THR A 130 13.96 -15.06 14.16
CA THR A 130 14.94 -15.66 15.08
C THR A 130 16.36 -15.38 14.60
N ALA A 131 17.13 -14.67 15.41
CA ALA A 131 18.54 -14.43 15.15
C ALA A 131 19.41 -15.57 15.74
N ASN A 132 20.35 -16.05 14.94
CA ASN A 132 21.32 -17.05 15.37
C ASN A 132 22.39 -16.43 16.31
N ALA A 133 23.33 -17.27 16.80
CA ALA A 133 24.40 -16.84 17.70
C ALA A 133 25.31 -15.75 17.12
N ASN A 134 25.35 -15.57 15.79
CA ASN A 134 26.11 -14.53 15.11
C ASN A 134 25.29 -13.26 14.84
N GLY A 135 24.06 -13.19 15.35
CA GLY A 135 23.17 -12.04 15.18
C GLY A 135 22.58 -11.91 13.78
N LYS A 136 22.54 -13.00 12.99
CA LYS A 136 21.89 -13.05 11.68
C LYS A 136 20.52 -13.71 11.80
N ALA A 137 19.49 -13.06 11.28
CA ALA A 137 18.17 -13.63 11.00
C ALA A 137 17.91 -13.68 9.50
N VAL A 138 17.27 -14.76 9.04
CA VAL A 138 16.75 -14.90 7.66
C VAL A 138 15.26 -15.19 7.77
N VAL A 139 14.48 -14.51 6.96
CA VAL A 139 13.02 -14.66 6.88
C VAL A 139 12.65 -15.09 5.49
N ASP A 140 11.79 -16.09 5.41
CA ASP A 140 11.08 -16.48 4.20
C ASP A 140 9.66 -16.83 4.61
N LEU A 141 8.69 -15.99 4.22
CA LEU A 141 7.28 -16.21 4.52
C LEU A 141 6.39 -15.74 3.38
N ASP A 142 5.23 -16.34 3.27
CA ASP A 142 4.18 -15.97 2.35
C ASP A 142 2.97 -15.41 3.12
N ASP A 143 2.49 -14.23 2.72
CA ASP A 143 1.34 -13.59 3.32
C ASP A 143 0.35 -13.07 2.25
N PRO A 144 -0.81 -13.71 2.11
CA PRO A 144 -1.83 -13.29 1.14
C PRO A 144 -2.59 -12.03 1.56
N SER A 145 -2.43 -11.56 2.80
CA SER A 145 -3.09 -10.33 3.28
C SER A 145 -2.38 -9.06 2.84
N LEU A 146 -1.09 -9.14 2.52
CA LEU A 146 -0.29 -8.02 2.04
C LEU A 146 -0.55 -7.74 0.56
N SER A 147 -0.50 -6.48 0.18
CA SER A 147 -0.63 -6.07 -1.22
C SER A 147 0.24 -4.85 -1.53
N PHE A 148 0.58 -4.65 -2.80
CA PHE A 148 1.12 -3.37 -3.27
C PHE A 148 0.03 -2.37 -3.66
N HIS A 149 -1.24 -2.79 -3.70
CA HIS A 149 -2.37 -2.00 -4.17
C HIS A 149 -3.54 -2.02 -3.19
N GLY A 150 -4.44 -1.04 -3.34
CA GLY A 150 -5.68 -0.99 -2.58
C GLY A 150 -5.52 -0.67 -1.09
N PRO A 151 -6.53 -0.99 -0.28
CA PRO A 151 -6.59 -0.61 1.14
C PRO A 151 -5.50 -1.23 2.02
N THR A 152 -4.97 -2.39 1.62
CA THR A 152 -3.92 -3.11 2.35
C THR A 152 -2.52 -2.88 1.75
N SER A 153 -2.35 -1.81 0.94
CA SER A 153 -1.07 -1.49 0.32
C SER A 153 0.01 -1.18 1.36
N ILE A 154 1.14 -1.88 1.21
CA ILE A 154 2.32 -1.71 2.07
C ILE A 154 3.33 -0.70 1.50
N ILE A 155 3.13 -0.21 0.27
CA ILE A 155 4.03 0.78 -0.34
C ILE A 155 4.02 2.07 0.48
N GLY A 156 5.23 2.56 0.82
CA GLY A 156 5.41 3.75 1.65
C GLY A 156 5.21 3.51 3.15
N ARG A 157 4.98 2.27 3.58
CA ARG A 157 4.91 1.89 5.00
C ARG A 157 6.32 1.63 5.57
N GLY A 158 6.42 1.55 6.90
CA GLY A 158 7.67 1.24 7.60
C GLY A 158 7.79 -0.25 7.90
N VAL A 159 8.96 -0.85 7.68
CA VAL A 159 9.30 -2.14 8.29
C VAL A 159 10.10 -1.86 9.56
N VAL A 160 9.69 -2.48 10.65
CA VAL A 160 10.35 -2.31 11.96
C VAL A 160 10.78 -3.67 12.50
N VAL A 161 12.00 -3.71 13.03
CA VAL A 161 12.53 -4.82 13.84
C VAL A 161 12.60 -4.35 15.28
N HIS A 162 12.15 -5.19 16.20
CA HIS A 162 12.05 -4.88 17.62
C HIS A 162 13.16 -5.51 18.46
N GLU A 163 13.37 -4.96 19.65
CA GLU A 163 14.39 -5.40 20.59
C GLU A 163 14.11 -6.81 21.16
N LYS A 164 12.84 -7.15 21.34
CA LYS A 164 12.37 -8.36 22.02
C LYS A 164 11.41 -9.14 21.14
N ALA A 165 11.14 -10.37 21.53
CA ALA A 165 10.08 -11.16 20.95
C ALA A 165 8.71 -10.49 21.13
N ASP A 166 7.89 -10.59 20.09
CA ASP A 166 6.46 -10.37 20.14
C ASP A 166 5.80 -11.54 20.88
N ASP A 167 4.97 -11.25 21.89
CA ASP A 167 4.25 -12.25 22.69
C ASP A 167 2.90 -12.67 22.06
N PHE A 168 2.51 -12.06 20.90
CA PHE A 168 1.29 -12.31 20.11
C PHE A 168 -0.03 -12.05 20.85
N LYS A 169 0.00 -11.42 22.01
CA LYS A 169 -1.14 -11.27 22.91
C LYS A 169 -1.33 -9.86 23.43
N THR A 170 -0.24 -9.22 23.85
CA THR A 170 -0.31 -7.88 24.46
C THR A 170 -0.71 -6.84 23.42
N GLN A 171 -1.81 -6.16 23.69
CA GLN A 171 -2.31 -5.11 22.81
C GLN A 171 -1.61 -3.77 23.08
N PRO A 172 -1.36 -2.96 22.07
CA PRO A 172 -1.61 -3.19 20.63
C PRO A 172 -0.41 -3.78 19.88
N THR A 173 0.73 -4.10 20.50
CA THR A 173 2.00 -4.34 19.78
C THR A 173 2.84 -5.50 20.34
N GLY A 174 2.23 -6.46 21.06
CA GLY A 174 2.89 -7.70 21.47
C GLY A 174 4.05 -7.56 22.43
N ASN A 175 4.16 -6.42 23.14
CA ASN A 175 5.23 -6.16 24.10
C ASN A 175 6.67 -6.35 23.54
N ALA A 176 6.85 -6.14 22.25
CA ALA A 176 8.09 -6.43 21.52
C ALA A 176 9.27 -5.47 21.87
N GLY A 177 9.05 -4.51 22.74
CA GLY A 177 10.10 -3.59 23.20
C GLY A 177 10.45 -2.48 22.22
N GLY A 178 11.67 -1.95 22.34
CA GLY A 178 12.18 -0.86 21.53
C GLY A 178 12.31 -1.24 20.04
N ARG A 179 12.44 -0.24 19.17
CA ARG A 179 12.67 -0.41 17.73
C ARG A 179 14.17 -0.36 17.50
N VAL A 180 14.75 -1.41 16.95
CA VAL A 180 16.20 -1.50 16.74
C VAL A 180 16.63 -1.23 15.30
N ALA A 181 15.70 -1.40 14.34
CA ALA A 181 15.90 -0.99 12.95
C ALA A 181 14.58 -0.61 12.30
N VAL A 182 14.63 0.31 11.34
CA VAL A 182 13.48 0.79 10.55
C VAL A 182 13.90 0.94 9.10
N GLY A 183 13.01 0.58 8.16
CA GLY A 183 13.16 0.81 6.74
C GLY A 183 11.85 1.22 6.08
N VAL A 184 11.92 1.94 4.96
CA VAL A 184 10.74 2.35 4.19
C VAL A 184 10.55 1.41 3.01
N ILE A 185 9.34 0.94 2.80
CA ILE A 185 9.00 0.04 1.68
C ILE A 185 8.86 0.87 0.40
N GLY A 186 9.86 0.79 -0.45
CA GLY A 186 9.93 1.46 -1.73
C GLY A 186 9.78 0.49 -2.90
N VAL A 187 9.20 0.97 -4.02
CA VAL A 187 9.11 0.19 -5.26
C VAL A 187 10.50 -0.14 -5.76
N ALA A 188 10.71 -1.40 -6.12
CA ALA A 188 11.97 -1.88 -6.70
C ALA A 188 11.78 -2.30 -8.16
N LYS A 189 12.88 -2.33 -8.89
CA LYS A 189 12.90 -2.91 -10.24
C LYS A 189 12.65 -4.41 -10.15
N PRO A 190 11.72 -4.97 -10.99
CA PRO A 190 11.48 -6.41 -11.11
C PRO A 190 12.72 -7.23 -11.39
#